data_4cae9a0d1407882409075945df331197
#
_entry.id   4cae9a0d1407882409075945df331197
#
_cell.length_a   1.000
_cell.length_b   1.000
_cell.length_c   1.000
_cell.angle_alpha   90.00
_cell.angle_beta   90.00
_cell.angle_gamma   90.00
#
_symmetry.space_group_name_H-M   'P 1'
#
loop_
_entity.id
_entity.type
_entity.pdbx_description
1 polymer ?
#
loop_
_entity_poly.entity_id
_entity_poly.type
_entity_poly.pdbx_seq_one_letter_code
_entity_poly.pdbx_strand_id
1 'polypeptide(L)'
;MQDLRANESPVEGHEDYMAHRTRDASFEEVLHMVHDYGIKPALPQMQLDLIRITDVAMERGLWQGRQDDLENEPNEYVAAIYDNYLDLWTVPPTVYEGRPIETGRIPDGTSHFGIYGARGRAGLRNLDPEGLAILQEFFPPFLTYTPELPSEITGALSLKFDTDLRYTAKSQHLKDVTLTGDNDADLTGNDWDNIFLGNAGDNMLRGNGGNDLLDGSTGIDTAIYAGNMADYEVIRDGNITRVIDKRAARDGADLLLNMERIAFADQVIDLRQRYRRLRINFDQ
;
A
#
# COMPACT_ATOMS: atom_id res chain seq x y z
N MET A 1 25.36 -14.85 -6.32
CA MET A 1 25.55 -13.62 -5.50
C MET A 1 24.45 -12.71 -5.93
N GLN A 2 23.49 -12.48 -5.05
CA GLN A 2 22.41 -11.54 -5.33
C GLN A 2 22.91 -10.14 -5.03
N ASP A 3 22.84 -9.29 -6.02
CA ASP A 3 23.30 -7.91 -5.94
C ASP A 3 22.07 -7.01 -5.99
N LEU A 4 21.72 -6.38 -4.88
CA LEU A 4 20.74 -5.30 -4.89
C LEU A 4 21.33 -4.15 -5.71
N ARG A 5 20.84 -3.98 -6.93
CA ARG A 5 21.33 -2.95 -7.85
C ARG A 5 20.65 -1.61 -7.55
N ALA A 6 21.33 -0.52 -7.91
CA ALA A 6 20.77 0.83 -7.73
C ALA A 6 19.45 1.04 -8.48
N ASN A 7 19.19 0.29 -9.56
CA ASN A 7 17.94 0.30 -10.29
C ASN A 7 16.86 -0.60 -9.68
N GLU A 8 17.16 -1.32 -8.60
CA GLU A 8 16.25 -2.19 -7.85
C GLU A 8 16.00 -1.68 -6.42
N SER A 9 16.57 -0.54 -6.06
CA SER A 9 16.41 0.05 -4.73
C SER A 9 16.15 1.55 -4.81
N PRO A 10 15.45 2.12 -3.81
CA PRO A 10 15.16 3.55 -3.76
C PRO A 10 16.39 4.37 -3.32
N VAL A 11 17.40 4.47 -4.18
CA VAL A 11 18.57 5.31 -3.94
C VAL A 11 18.31 6.71 -4.43
N GLU A 12 18.01 7.64 -3.52
CA GLU A 12 17.77 9.03 -3.86
C GLU A 12 18.98 9.66 -4.60
N GLY A 13 18.70 10.39 -5.66
CA GLY A 13 19.73 11.01 -6.51
C GLY A 13 20.28 10.13 -7.63
N HIS A 14 20.02 8.82 -7.61
CA HIS A 14 20.35 7.95 -8.74
C HIS A 14 19.47 8.29 -9.96
N GLU A 15 20.04 8.26 -11.19
CA GLU A 15 19.28 8.66 -12.38
C GLU A 15 18.02 7.82 -12.62
N ASP A 16 18.07 6.52 -12.33
CA ASP A 16 16.91 5.64 -12.47
C ASP A 16 15.82 5.93 -11.45
N TYR A 17 16.22 6.27 -10.21
CA TYR A 17 15.29 6.74 -9.19
C TYR A 17 14.62 8.04 -9.60
N MET A 18 15.41 9.03 -10.03
CA MET A 18 14.90 10.34 -10.46
C MET A 18 14.00 10.25 -11.70
N ALA A 19 14.25 9.27 -12.57
CA ALA A 19 13.43 8.98 -13.75
C ALA A 19 12.27 8.02 -13.49
N HIS A 20 11.99 7.67 -12.23
CA HIS A 20 10.96 6.71 -11.83
C HIS A 20 11.07 5.33 -12.49
N ARG A 21 12.29 4.90 -12.82
CA ARG A 21 12.54 3.59 -13.46
C ARG A 21 12.85 2.47 -12.45
N THR A 22 13.12 2.81 -11.20
CA THR A 22 13.44 1.81 -10.18
C THR A 22 12.19 1.18 -9.61
N ARG A 23 12.22 -0.13 -9.38
CA ARG A 23 11.31 -0.84 -8.47
C ARG A 23 11.94 -0.92 -7.08
N ASP A 24 11.14 -1.15 -6.06
CA ASP A 24 11.65 -1.51 -4.74
C ASP A 24 11.64 -3.03 -4.60
N ALA A 25 12.77 -3.66 -4.88
CA ALA A 25 12.98 -5.08 -4.69
C ALA A 25 13.66 -5.39 -3.35
N SER A 26 13.83 -4.40 -2.47
CA SER A 26 14.62 -4.58 -1.24
C SER A 26 14.05 -5.66 -0.32
N PHE A 27 12.72 -5.81 -0.24
CA PHE A 27 12.10 -6.88 0.54
C PHE A 27 12.42 -8.26 -0.03
N GLU A 28 12.23 -8.42 -1.34
CA GLU A 28 12.52 -9.62 -2.10
C GLU A 28 14.01 -10.01 -1.96
N GLU A 29 14.93 -9.09 -2.26
CA GLU A 29 16.36 -9.33 -2.26
C GLU A 29 16.93 -9.60 -0.86
N VAL A 30 16.44 -8.89 0.17
CA VAL A 30 16.80 -9.18 1.56
C VAL A 30 16.32 -10.56 1.97
N LEU A 31 15.10 -10.96 1.56
CA LEU A 31 14.61 -12.31 1.86
C LEU A 31 15.45 -13.38 1.15
N HIS A 32 15.84 -13.18 -0.11
CA HIS A 32 16.72 -14.08 -0.83
C HIS A 32 18.05 -14.30 -0.07
N MET A 33 18.65 -13.22 0.41
CA MET A 33 19.88 -13.30 1.21
C MET A 33 19.64 -14.05 2.53
N VAL A 34 18.55 -13.75 3.24
CA VAL A 34 18.20 -14.43 4.50
C VAL A 34 17.90 -15.91 4.26
N HIS A 35 17.21 -16.23 3.18
CA HIS A 35 16.91 -17.60 2.79
C HIS A 35 18.18 -18.40 2.46
N ASP A 36 19.02 -17.90 1.56
CA ASP A 36 20.20 -18.62 1.10
C ASP A 36 21.27 -18.83 2.18
N TYR A 37 21.53 -17.80 2.98
CA TYR A 37 22.62 -17.83 3.96
C TYR A 37 22.16 -18.14 5.40
N GLY A 38 20.89 -18.01 5.70
CA GLY A 38 20.31 -18.24 7.02
C GLY A 38 19.42 -19.48 7.06
N ILE A 39 18.29 -19.41 6.39
CA ILE A 39 17.20 -20.40 6.49
C ILE A 39 17.62 -21.75 5.88
N LYS A 40 18.06 -21.75 4.65
CA LYS A 40 18.44 -22.95 3.89
C LYS A 40 19.50 -23.81 4.60
N PRO A 41 20.62 -23.26 5.11
CA PRO A 41 21.57 -24.07 5.85
C PRO A 41 21.11 -24.44 7.27
N ALA A 42 20.30 -23.61 7.94
CA ALA A 42 19.86 -23.86 9.30
C ALA A 42 18.67 -24.84 9.36
N LEU A 43 17.81 -24.85 8.34
CA LEU A 43 16.57 -25.61 8.29
C LEU A 43 16.43 -26.37 6.97
N PRO A 44 17.30 -27.39 6.74
CA PRO A 44 17.32 -28.13 5.48
C PRO A 44 16.00 -28.84 5.17
N GLN A 45 15.22 -29.22 6.18
CA GLN A 45 13.91 -29.85 5.95
C GLN A 45 12.92 -28.83 5.36
N MET A 46 12.90 -27.61 5.85
CA MET A 46 12.08 -26.55 5.28
C MET A 46 12.46 -26.27 3.82
N GLN A 47 13.75 -26.31 3.47
CA GLN A 47 14.17 -26.17 2.09
C GLN A 47 13.59 -27.27 1.19
N LEU A 48 13.56 -28.52 1.67
CA LEU A 48 12.94 -29.63 0.94
C LEU A 48 11.43 -29.44 0.78
N ASP A 49 10.78 -28.97 1.83
CA ASP A 49 9.35 -28.67 1.78
C ASP A 49 9.04 -27.51 0.82
N LEU A 50 9.91 -26.47 0.80
CA LEU A 50 9.78 -25.34 -0.12
C LEU A 50 9.93 -25.80 -1.59
N ILE A 51 10.93 -26.65 -1.90
CA ILE A 51 11.08 -27.22 -3.25
C ILE A 51 9.81 -27.97 -3.65
N ARG A 52 9.31 -28.85 -2.79
CA ARG A 52 8.09 -29.62 -3.05
C ARG A 52 6.88 -28.73 -3.31
N ILE A 53 6.64 -27.70 -2.48
CA ILE A 53 5.48 -26.84 -2.68
C ILE A 53 5.62 -25.93 -3.91
N THR A 54 6.84 -25.55 -4.28
CA THR A 54 7.10 -24.83 -5.52
C THR A 54 6.69 -25.68 -6.73
N ASP A 55 7.13 -26.94 -6.77
CA ASP A 55 6.73 -27.87 -7.85
C ASP A 55 5.21 -28.02 -7.92
N VAL A 56 4.53 -28.19 -6.78
CA VAL A 56 3.05 -28.26 -6.72
C VAL A 56 2.40 -26.97 -7.21
N ALA A 57 2.93 -25.81 -6.83
CA ALA A 57 2.41 -24.53 -7.29
C ALA A 57 2.56 -24.34 -8.80
N MET A 58 3.68 -24.78 -9.38
CA MET A 58 3.91 -24.79 -10.83
C MET A 58 2.96 -25.74 -11.54
N GLU A 59 2.82 -26.98 -11.07
CA GLU A 59 1.88 -27.98 -11.65
C GLU A 59 0.42 -27.47 -11.65
N ARG A 60 0.03 -26.72 -10.64
CA ARG A 60 -1.30 -26.11 -10.52
C ARG A 60 -1.47 -24.82 -11.36
N GLY A 61 -0.40 -24.33 -11.97
CA GLY A 61 -0.39 -23.02 -12.64
C GLY A 61 -0.56 -21.84 -11.70
N LEU A 62 -0.32 -22.03 -10.40
CA LEU A 62 -0.35 -20.97 -9.40
C LEU A 62 0.93 -20.13 -9.44
N TRP A 63 2.07 -20.77 -9.68
CA TRP A 63 3.37 -20.15 -9.94
C TRP A 63 3.80 -20.47 -11.37
N GLN A 64 4.11 -19.45 -12.18
CA GLN A 64 4.49 -19.67 -13.57
C GLN A 64 6.01 -19.86 -13.73
N GLY A 65 6.79 -19.39 -12.74
CA GLY A 65 8.21 -19.56 -12.69
C GLY A 65 8.98 -18.84 -13.80
N ARG A 66 10.29 -18.88 -13.68
CA ARG A 66 11.23 -18.51 -14.75
C ARG A 66 11.75 -19.80 -15.37
N GLN A 67 11.19 -20.21 -16.50
CA GLN A 67 11.50 -21.50 -17.14
C GLN A 67 12.97 -21.67 -17.55
N ASP A 68 13.75 -20.61 -17.47
CA ASP A 68 15.19 -20.56 -17.78
C ASP A 68 16.09 -20.72 -16.55
N ASP A 69 15.55 -20.75 -15.32
CA ASP A 69 16.32 -20.83 -14.07
C ASP A 69 15.63 -21.69 -12.98
N LEU A 70 15.35 -22.94 -13.31
CA LEU A 70 14.64 -23.87 -12.43
C LEU A 70 15.36 -24.16 -11.10
N GLU A 71 16.67 -23.91 -11.00
CA GLU A 71 17.44 -24.12 -9.78
C GLU A 71 17.08 -23.06 -8.71
N ASN A 72 16.73 -21.84 -9.13
CA ASN A 72 16.40 -20.73 -8.25
C ASN A 72 14.88 -20.56 -8.02
N GLU A 73 14.05 -21.32 -8.71
CA GLU A 73 12.58 -21.19 -8.60
C GLU A 73 12.04 -21.23 -7.15
N PRO A 74 12.49 -22.11 -6.25
CA PRO A 74 12.03 -22.09 -4.87
C PRO A 74 12.36 -20.79 -4.14
N ASN A 75 13.47 -20.13 -4.48
CA ASN A 75 13.87 -18.87 -3.90
C ASN A 75 12.97 -17.71 -4.38
N GLU A 76 12.70 -17.65 -5.68
CA GLU A 76 11.79 -16.68 -6.28
C GLU A 76 10.34 -16.88 -5.78
N TYR A 77 9.90 -18.13 -5.67
CA TYR A 77 8.58 -18.45 -5.18
C TYR A 77 8.37 -18.05 -3.72
N VAL A 78 9.35 -18.31 -2.83
CA VAL A 78 9.22 -17.89 -1.42
C VAL A 78 9.22 -16.37 -1.28
N ALA A 79 9.95 -15.66 -2.12
CA ALA A 79 9.92 -14.20 -2.14
C ALA A 79 8.53 -13.68 -2.60
N ALA A 80 7.94 -14.30 -3.61
CA ALA A 80 6.58 -13.96 -4.05
C ALA A 80 5.53 -14.21 -2.97
N ILE A 81 5.63 -15.31 -2.23
CA ILE A 81 4.76 -15.58 -1.08
C ILE A 81 4.95 -14.51 0.01
N TYR A 82 6.21 -14.16 0.32
CA TYR A 82 6.55 -13.19 1.34
C TYR A 82 5.99 -11.79 1.05
N ASP A 83 6.16 -11.31 -0.16
CA ASP A 83 5.59 -10.03 -0.60
C ASP A 83 4.06 -10.00 -0.44
N ASN A 84 3.40 -11.11 -0.78
CA ASN A 84 1.96 -11.24 -0.60
C ASN A 84 1.56 -11.44 0.87
N TYR A 85 2.43 -12.06 1.69
CA TYR A 85 2.20 -12.15 3.13
C TYR A 85 2.20 -10.78 3.81
N LEU A 86 3.02 -9.86 3.35
CA LEU A 86 3.07 -8.47 3.80
C LEU A 86 2.09 -7.54 3.08
N ASP A 87 1.24 -8.09 2.20
CA ASP A 87 0.25 -7.34 1.40
C ASP A 87 0.86 -6.29 0.44
N LEU A 88 2.16 -6.41 0.07
CA LEU A 88 2.86 -5.45 -0.80
C LEU A 88 2.32 -5.42 -2.24
N TRP A 89 1.57 -6.44 -2.66
CA TRP A 89 0.91 -6.52 -3.96
C TRP A 89 -0.60 -6.30 -3.91
N THR A 90 -1.15 -5.90 -2.77
CA THR A 90 -2.59 -5.64 -2.64
C THR A 90 -3.04 -4.56 -3.62
N VAL A 91 -2.24 -3.51 -3.78
CA VAL A 91 -2.44 -2.48 -4.81
C VAL A 91 -1.53 -2.80 -5.99
N PRO A 92 -2.08 -3.17 -7.16
CA PRO A 92 -1.26 -3.42 -8.34
C PRO A 92 -0.63 -2.12 -8.86
N PRO A 93 0.63 -2.16 -9.33
CA PRO A 93 1.28 -0.98 -9.86
C PRO A 93 0.60 -0.52 -11.17
N THR A 94 0.56 0.78 -11.37
CA THR A 94 0.05 1.38 -12.61
C THR A 94 1.16 1.78 -13.57
N VAL A 95 2.39 1.87 -13.06
CA VAL A 95 3.60 2.24 -13.83
C VAL A 95 4.73 1.32 -13.42
N TYR A 96 5.51 0.87 -14.41
CA TYR A 96 6.73 0.13 -14.22
C TYR A 96 7.83 0.69 -15.10
N GLU A 97 9.02 0.93 -14.54
CA GLU A 97 10.15 1.57 -15.24
C GLU A 97 9.79 2.88 -15.94
N GLY A 98 8.97 3.73 -15.29
CA GLY A 98 8.51 5.01 -15.82
C GLY A 98 7.53 4.91 -16.99
N ARG A 99 6.97 3.73 -17.26
CA ARG A 99 5.99 3.51 -18.34
C ARG A 99 4.68 3.02 -17.78
N PRO A 100 3.53 3.50 -18.27
CA PRO A 100 2.25 2.94 -17.90
C PRO A 100 2.18 1.45 -18.17
N ILE A 101 1.64 0.69 -17.22
CA ILE A 101 1.33 -0.72 -17.41
C ILE A 101 0.02 -0.82 -18.23
N GLU A 102 0.04 -1.58 -19.29
CA GLU A 102 -1.15 -1.81 -20.11
C GLU A 102 -2.28 -2.41 -19.27
N THR A 103 -3.49 -1.91 -19.47
CA THR A 103 -4.68 -2.42 -18.77
C THR A 103 -4.82 -3.93 -19.00
N GLY A 104 -4.97 -4.69 -17.91
CA GLY A 104 -5.09 -6.15 -17.95
C GLY A 104 -3.76 -6.92 -18.01
N ARG A 105 -2.60 -6.24 -18.01
CA ARG A 105 -1.30 -6.92 -17.93
C ARG A 105 -1.11 -7.66 -16.61
N ILE A 106 -1.70 -7.14 -15.53
CA ILE A 106 -1.74 -7.83 -14.24
C ILE A 106 -3.17 -8.30 -14.02
N PRO A 107 -3.49 -9.57 -14.32
CA PRO A 107 -4.83 -10.10 -14.16
C PRO A 107 -5.33 -9.96 -12.73
N ASP A 108 -6.64 -9.78 -12.57
CA ASP A 108 -7.25 -9.65 -11.25
C ASP A 108 -6.94 -10.88 -10.38
N GLY A 109 -6.63 -10.59 -9.10
CA GLY A 109 -6.28 -11.62 -8.12
C GLY A 109 -4.86 -12.19 -8.24
N THR A 110 -4.06 -11.75 -9.23
CA THR A 110 -2.65 -12.16 -9.39
C THR A 110 -1.68 -11.10 -8.90
N SER A 111 -0.42 -11.47 -8.67
CA SER A 111 0.68 -10.58 -8.30
C SER A 111 1.92 -10.84 -9.16
N HIS A 112 3.00 -10.10 -8.93
CA HIS A 112 4.26 -10.27 -9.67
C HIS A 112 4.05 -10.26 -11.19
N PHE A 113 3.30 -9.25 -11.68
CA PHE A 113 2.97 -9.07 -13.10
C PHE A 113 2.24 -10.27 -13.74
N GLY A 114 1.46 -11.01 -12.94
CA GLY A 114 0.71 -12.17 -13.38
C GLY A 114 1.43 -13.51 -13.26
N ILE A 115 2.70 -13.51 -12.82
CA ILE A 115 3.49 -14.73 -12.64
C ILE A 115 2.98 -15.56 -11.46
N TYR A 116 2.49 -14.90 -10.41
CA TYR A 116 1.92 -15.58 -9.24
C TYR A 116 0.39 -15.43 -9.20
N GLY A 117 -0.30 -16.55 -9.11
CA GLY A 117 -1.77 -16.64 -9.14
C GLY A 117 -2.48 -16.26 -7.85
N ALA A 118 -1.78 -15.66 -6.88
CA ALA A 118 -2.35 -15.14 -5.64
C ALA A 118 -1.99 -13.68 -5.46
N ARG A 119 -2.88 -12.89 -4.82
CA ARG A 119 -2.63 -11.50 -4.47
C ARG A 119 -2.99 -11.26 -3.02
N GLY A 120 -2.03 -10.72 -2.27
CA GLY A 120 -2.14 -10.39 -0.87
C GLY A 120 -2.37 -11.62 0.03
N ARG A 121 -2.42 -11.37 1.32
CA ARG A 121 -2.59 -12.44 2.33
C ARG A 121 -3.91 -13.20 2.20
N ALA A 122 -4.97 -12.55 1.75
CA ALA A 122 -6.24 -13.22 1.48
C ALA A 122 -6.13 -14.19 0.29
N GLY A 123 -5.41 -13.80 -0.76
CA GLY A 123 -5.10 -14.66 -1.90
C GLY A 123 -4.28 -15.89 -1.49
N LEU A 124 -3.24 -15.69 -0.68
CA LEU A 124 -2.43 -16.80 -0.12
C LEU A 124 -3.31 -17.80 0.64
N ARG A 125 -4.15 -17.31 1.55
CA ARG A 125 -5.01 -18.18 2.35
C ARG A 125 -5.93 -19.05 1.52
N ASN A 126 -6.44 -18.53 0.43
CA ASN A 126 -7.43 -19.18 -0.42
C ASN A 126 -6.81 -20.08 -1.49
N LEU A 127 -5.69 -19.66 -2.08
CA LEU A 127 -5.12 -20.27 -3.28
C LEU A 127 -3.81 -21.00 -3.01
N ASP A 128 -3.05 -20.56 -2.00
CA ASP A 128 -1.75 -21.12 -1.63
C ASP A 128 -1.59 -21.32 -0.12
N PRO A 129 -2.42 -22.15 0.49
CA PRO A 129 -2.34 -22.40 1.94
C PRO A 129 -1.03 -23.09 2.36
N GLU A 130 -0.37 -23.86 1.50
CA GLU A 130 0.92 -24.48 1.79
C GLU A 130 2.04 -23.45 1.81
N GLY A 131 2.07 -22.53 0.84
CA GLY A 131 2.99 -21.39 0.83
C GLY A 131 2.80 -20.47 2.03
N LEU A 132 1.54 -20.20 2.41
CA LEU A 132 1.25 -19.45 3.62
C LEU A 132 1.76 -20.15 4.88
N ALA A 133 1.56 -21.48 4.98
CA ALA A 133 1.97 -22.26 6.14
C ALA A 133 3.49 -22.24 6.35
N ILE A 134 4.27 -22.34 5.27
CA ILE A 134 5.74 -22.32 5.36
C ILE A 134 6.26 -20.98 5.89
N LEU A 135 5.65 -19.86 5.49
CA LEU A 135 6.01 -18.55 6.04
C LEU A 135 5.59 -18.39 7.51
N GLN A 136 4.50 -18.99 7.91
CA GLN A 136 4.02 -18.92 9.29
C GLN A 136 4.89 -19.70 10.30
N GLU A 137 5.84 -20.50 9.83
CA GLU A 137 6.88 -21.06 10.69
C GLU A 137 7.83 -19.98 11.23
N PHE A 138 7.96 -18.83 10.52
CA PHE A 138 8.84 -17.72 10.89
C PHE A 138 8.07 -16.47 11.31
N PHE A 139 7.02 -16.15 10.56
CA PHE A 139 6.32 -14.89 10.69
C PHE A 139 4.97 -15.07 11.38
N PRO A 140 4.77 -14.41 12.53
CA PRO A 140 3.49 -14.52 13.22
C PRO A 140 2.36 -13.94 12.35
N PRO A 141 1.12 -14.47 12.47
CA PRO A 141 0.00 -14.10 11.63
C PRO A 141 -0.44 -12.62 11.76
N PHE A 142 0.00 -11.95 12.82
CA PHE A 142 -0.25 -10.52 13.07
C PHE A 142 0.83 -9.60 12.53
N LEU A 143 1.91 -10.14 11.94
CA LEU A 143 2.93 -9.31 11.28
C LEU A 143 2.32 -8.68 10.03
N THR A 144 2.37 -7.36 9.97
CA THR A 144 1.92 -6.55 8.84
C THR A 144 3.00 -5.57 8.46
N TYR A 145 2.94 -5.05 7.24
CA TYR A 145 3.79 -3.96 6.81
C TYR A 145 2.93 -2.70 6.62
N THR A 146 3.24 -1.67 7.40
CA THR A 146 2.73 -0.31 7.21
C THR A 146 3.93 0.61 7.24
N PRO A 147 4.25 1.33 6.16
CA PRO A 147 5.41 2.20 6.15
C PRO A 147 5.24 3.35 7.14
N GLU A 148 6.27 3.55 7.95
CA GLU A 148 6.43 4.71 8.82
C GLU A 148 7.35 5.71 8.13
N LEU A 149 6.82 6.88 7.79
CA LEU A 149 7.62 7.91 7.14
C LEU A 149 8.39 8.70 8.20
N PRO A 150 9.71 8.83 8.02
CA PRO A 150 10.55 9.57 8.96
C PRO A 150 10.22 11.06 8.96
N SER A 151 10.54 11.74 10.06
CA SER A 151 10.24 13.16 10.28
C SER A 151 10.94 14.12 9.32
N GLU A 152 11.93 13.65 8.58
CA GLU A 152 12.64 14.42 7.55
C GLU A 152 11.83 14.52 6.24
N ILE A 153 10.83 13.65 6.05
CA ILE A 153 9.93 13.76 4.91
C ILE A 153 8.93 14.87 5.19
N THR A 154 9.07 15.95 4.44
CA THR A 154 8.18 17.11 4.47
C THR A 154 7.47 17.28 3.14
N GLY A 155 6.30 17.93 3.15
CA GLY A 155 5.48 18.14 1.96
C GLY A 155 4.61 16.93 1.61
N ALA A 156 4.29 16.75 0.34
CA ALA A 156 3.29 15.79 -0.10
C ALA A 156 3.89 14.43 -0.47
N LEU A 157 3.34 13.35 0.08
CA LEU A 157 3.51 11.98 -0.42
C LEU A 157 2.21 11.54 -1.09
N SER A 158 2.31 10.95 -2.28
CA SER A 158 1.15 10.41 -2.99
C SER A 158 1.28 8.90 -3.20
N LEU A 159 0.19 8.18 -2.99
CA LEU A 159 0.03 6.77 -3.37
C LEU A 159 -0.47 6.63 -4.82
N LYS A 160 -0.61 7.73 -5.56
CA LYS A 160 -0.81 7.72 -7.01
C LYS A 160 0.49 8.11 -7.70
N PHE A 161 0.79 7.43 -8.80
CA PHE A 161 1.95 7.80 -9.61
C PHE A 161 1.80 9.23 -10.13
N ASP A 162 2.82 10.05 -9.88
CA ASP A 162 2.94 11.42 -10.33
C ASP A 162 4.42 11.76 -10.54
N THR A 163 4.81 12.11 -11.77
CA THR A 163 6.20 12.43 -12.12
C THR A 163 6.74 13.68 -11.43
N ASP A 164 5.86 14.55 -10.97
CA ASP A 164 6.22 15.81 -10.31
C ASP A 164 6.43 15.63 -8.79
N LEU A 165 6.02 14.46 -8.23
CA LEU A 165 6.15 14.14 -6.82
C LEU A 165 7.20 13.04 -6.59
N ARG A 166 7.96 13.19 -5.50
CA ARG A 166 8.95 12.18 -5.08
C ARG A 166 8.26 10.87 -4.69
N TYR A 167 8.99 9.78 -4.84
CA TYR A 167 8.63 8.43 -4.37
C TYR A 167 7.42 7.78 -5.04
N THR A 168 6.66 8.45 -5.89
CA THR A 168 5.38 7.93 -6.39
C THR A 168 5.51 6.66 -7.24
N ALA A 169 6.64 6.45 -7.90
CA ALA A 169 6.91 5.18 -8.60
C ALA A 169 6.93 3.97 -7.65
N LYS A 170 7.21 4.21 -6.37
CA LYS A 170 7.29 3.22 -5.29
C LYS A 170 6.04 3.21 -4.42
N SER A 171 5.61 4.40 -4.00
CA SER A 171 4.48 4.54 -3.09
C SER A 171 3.13 4.11 -3.71
N GLN A 172 3.04 4.01 -5.04
CA GLN A 172 1.82 3.51 -5.69
C GLN A 172 1.44 2.07 -5.30
N HIS A 173 2.37 1.31 -4.71
CA HIS A 173 2.14 -0.04 -4.19
C HIS A 173 1.62 -0.05 -2.74
N LEU A 174 1.67 1.09 -2.06
CA LEU A 174 1.26 1.19 -0.66
C LEU A 174 -0.25 1.36 -0.54
N LYS A 175 -0.78 0.84 0.55
CA LYS A 175 -2.17 1.02 0.92
C LYS A 175 -2.30 1.92 2.16
N ASP A 176 -1.47 1.68 3.16
CA ASP A 176 -1.54 2.33 4.46
C ASP A 176 -0.24 3.05 4.76
N VAL A 177 -0.31 4.22 5.42
CA VAL A 177 0.86 5.04 5.73
C VAL A 177 0.72 5.66 7.12
N THR A 178 1.81 5.64 7.89
CA THR A 178 1.94 6.37 9.15
C THR A 178 3.00 7.46 9.02
N LEU A 179 2.64 8.69 9.36
CA LEU A 179 3.60 9.79 9.54
C LEU A 179 4.20 9.74 10.94
N THR A 180 5.48 10.07 11.07
CA THR A 180 6.16 10.18 12.37
C THR A 180 6.68 11.60 12.59
N GLY A 181 7.05 11.92 13.84
CA GLY A 181 7.60 13.25 14.18
C GLY A 181 6.53 14.33 14.33
N ASP A 182 6.92 15.57 14.07
CA ASP A 182 6.12 16.78 14.32
C ASP A 182 6.14 17.77 13.14
N ASN A 183 6.66 17.36 11.99
CA ASN A 183 6.68 18.15 10.77
C ASN A 183 5.33 18.12 10.06
N ASP A 184 5.01 19.21 9.36
CA ASP A 184 3.86 19.25 8.48
C ASP A 184 4.15 18.38 7.25
N ALA A 185 3.31 17.36 7.04
CA ALA A 185 3.43 16.46 5.91
C ALA A 185 2.03 16.06 5.42
N ASP A 186 1.88 15.91 4.11
CA ASP A 186 0.61 15.68 3.46
C ASP A 186 0.57 14.27 2.84
N LEU A 187 -0.58 13.60 2.95
CA LEU A 187 -0.79 12.29 2.33
C LEU A 187 -1.93 12.36 1.32
N THR A 188 -1.68 11.77 0.16
CA THR A 188 -2.70 11.57 -0.88
C THR A 188 -2.81 10.08 -1.20
N GLY A 189 -3.97 9.50 -0.99
CA GLY A 189 -4.31 8.10 -1.23
C GLY A 189 -4.50 7.75 -2.70
N ASN A 190 -4.91 6.53 -2.92
CA ASN A 190 -5.26 5.97 -4.22
C ASN A 190 -6.78 5.66 -4.30
N ASP A 191 -7.19 4.67 -5.10
CA ASP A 191 -8.61 4.31 -5.23
C ASP A 191 -8.98 3.09 -4.35
N TRP A 192 -8.12 2.75 -3.37
CA TRP A 192 -8.32 1.67 -2.40
C TRP A 192 -8.67 2.22 -1.02
N ASP A 193 -9.29 1.40 -0.19
CA ASP A 193 -9.54 1.74 1.22
C ASP A 193 -8.20 1.91 1.93
N ASN A 194 -7.79 3.16 2.18
CA ASN A 194 -6.52 3.50 2.82
C ASN A 194 -6.68 3.72 4.33
N ILE A 195 -5.62 3.48 5.10
CA ILE A 195 -5.49 3.90 6.49
C ILE A 195 -4.33 4.87 6.60
N PHE A 196 -4.62 6.14 6.88
CA PHE A 196 -3.62 7.17 7.10
C PHE A 196 -3.61 7.61 8.55
N LEU A 197 -2.42 7.52 9.16
CA LEU A 197 -2.16 8.05 10.49
C LEU A 197 -1.22 9.25 10.37
N GLY A 198 -1.71 10.41 10.75
CA GLY A 198 -0.95 11.64 10.85
C GLY A 198 0.05 11.64 12.01
N ASN A 199 0.84 12.70 12.13
CA ASN A 199 1.82 12.89 13.20
C ASN A 199 1.39 14.04 14.14
N ALA A 200 2.36 14.79 14.70
CA ALA A 200 2.07 15.94 15.55
C ALA A 200 2.10 17.30 14.82
N GLY A 201 2.38 17.30 13.52
CA GLY A 201 2.30 18.47 12.64
C GLY A 201 0.89 18.71 12.11
N ASP A 202 0.70 19.81 11.40
CA ASP A 202 -0.55 20.15 10.72
C ASP A 202 -0.60 19.41 9.37
N ASN A 203 -1.36 18.32 9.28
CA ASN A 203 -1.39 17.46 8.10
C ASN A 203 -2.58 17.74 7.17
N MET A 204 -2.39 17.59 5.88
CA MET A 204 -3.46 17.51 4.89
C MET A 204 -3.58 16.08 4.37
N LEU A 205 -4.70 15.43 4.68
CA LEU A 205 -4.96 14.05 4.32
C LEU A 205 -6.07 13.96 3.29
N ARG A 206 -5.78 13.31 2.16
CA ARG A 206 -6.74 13.05 1.09
C ARG A 206 -6.79 11.55 0.81
N GLY A 207 -7.92 10.90 1.06
CA GLY A 207 -8.13 9.47 0.75
C GLY A 207 -8.21 9.21 -0.75
N ASN A 208 -8.85 10.06 -1.53
CA ASN A 208 -9.37 9.86 -2.87
C ASN A 208 -10.50 8.81 -2.89
N GLY A 209 -10.43 7.80 -3.81
CA GLY A 209 -11.46 6.76 -3.87
C GLY A 209 -11.23 5.67 -2.83
N GLY A 210 -12.28 4.95 -2.49
CA GLY A 210 -12.25 3.97 -1.41
C GLY A 210 -13.10 4.39 -0.21
N ASN A 211 -13.03 3.65 0.87
CA ASN A 211 -13.60 4.04 2.16
C ASN A 211 -12.45 4.12 3.16
N ASP A 212 -11.97 5.32 3.36
CA ASP A 212 -10.70 5.56 4.01
C ASP A 212 -10.87 5.81 5.52
N LEU A 213 -9.84 5.46 6.28
CA LEU A 213 -9.65 5.91 7.65
C LEU A 213 -8.55 6.97 7.67
N LEU A 214 -8.91 8.21 7.97
CA LEU A 214 -7.99 9.34 8.07
C LEU A 214 -7.94 9.81 9.52
N ASP A 215 -6.82 9.58 10.19
CA ASP A 215 -6.57 10.01 11.56
C ASP A 215 -5.49 11.11 11.56
N GLY A 216 -5.87 12.34 11.89
CA GLY A 216 -4.94 13.47 11.96
C GLY A 216 -3.94 13.39 13.13
N SER A 217 -4.24 12.59 14.16
CA SER A 217 -3.46 12.48 15.39
C SER A 217 -3.55 13.77 16.21
N THR A 218 -2.50 14.57 16.26
CA THR A 218 -2.45 15.87 16.97
C THR A 218 -1.95 16.95 16.03
N GLY A 219 -2.52 18.14 16.11
CA GLY A 219 -2.22 19.23 15.21
C GLY A 219 -3.49 19.97 14.79
N ILE A 220 -3.45 20.65 13.68
CA ILE A 220 -4.62 21.24 13.03
C ILE A 220 -4.78 20.62 11.64
N ASP A 221 -5.36 19.45 11.65
CA ASP A 221 -5.40 18.58 10.49
C ASP A 221 -6.61 18.83 9.60
N THR A 222 -6.41 18.60 8.30
CA THR A 222 -7.43 18.89 7.28
C THR A 222 -7.63 17.67 6.38
N ALA A 223 -8.85 17.12 6.40
CA ALA A 223 -9.28 16.15 5.38
C ALA A 223 -9.69 16.88 4.10
N ILE A 224 -9.20 16.42 2.93
CA ILE A 224 -9.41 17.09 1.64
C ILE A 224 -10.29 16.26 0.72
N TYR A 225 -11.31 16.89 0.13
CA TYR A 225 -12.27 16.30 -0.77
C TYR A 225 -12.33 17.03 -2.11
N ALA A 226 -12.48 16.28 -3.20
CA ALA A 226 -12.43 16.82 -4.56
C ALA A 226 -13.71 17.56 -5.00
N GLY A 227 -14.86 17.28 -4.37
CA GLY A 227 -16.16 17.87 -4.75
C GLY A 227 -16.58 19.04 -3.89
N ASN A 228 -17.70 19.65 -4.27
CA ASN A 228 -18.35 20.68 -3.45
C ASN A 228 -19.03 20.06 -2.25
N MET A 229 -19.14 20.79 -1.14
CA MET A 229 -19.78 20.28 0.08
C MET A 229 -21.19 19.69 -0.16
N ALA A 230 -21.97 20.27 -1.05
CA ALA A 230 -23.30 19.78 -1.40
C ALA A 230 -23.31 18.35 -1.97
N ASP A 231 -22.20 17.88 -2.50
CA ASP A 231 -22.05 16.54 -3.03
C ASP A 231 -21.85 15.47 -1.94
N TYR A 232 -21.66 15.88 -0.69
CA TYR A 232 -21.36 14.95 0.42
C TYR A 232 -22.46 14.97 1.49
N GLU A 233 -22.54 13.88 2.23
CA GLU A 233 -23.20 13.81 3.52
C GLU A 233 -22.13 13.79 4.61
N VAL A 234 -22.21 14.72 5.57
CA VAL A 234 -21.27 14.81 6.69
C VAL A 234 -22.02 14.49 7.97
N ILE A 235 -21.63 13.40 8.62
CA ILE A 235 -22.25 12.93 9.87
C ILE A 235 -21.19 12.97 10.96
N ARG A 236 -21.45 13.72 12.03
CA ARG A 236 -20.56 13.83 13.17
C ARG A 236 -21.16 13.20 14.41
N ASP A 237 -20.38 12.33 15.06
CA ASP A 237 -20.69 11.73 16.35
C ASP A 237 -19.46 11.82 17.28
N GLY A 238 -19.50 12.78 18.22
CA GLY A 238 -18.36 13.06 19.09
C GLY A 238 -17.12 13.51 18.32
N ASN A 239 -16.04 12.73 18.44
CA ASN A 239 -14.76 12.98 17.75
C ASN A 239 -14.66 12.27 16.40
N ILE A 240 -15.68 11.52 16.02
CA ILE A 240 -15.70 10.79 14.76
C ILE A 240 -16.56 11.58 13.77
N THR A 241 -16.03 11.78 12.57
CA THR A 241 -16.79 12.39 11.48
C THR A 241 -16.79 11.42 10.30
N ARG A 242 -17.96 11.10 9.79
CA ARG A 242 -18.12 10.33 8.56
C ARG A 242 -18.45 11.26 7.43
N VAL A 243 -17.72 11.15 6.32
CA VAL A 243 -17.94 11.91 5.09
C VAL A 243 -18.28 10.92 3.98
N ILE A 244 -19.47 11.07 3.39
CA ILE A 244 -19.97 10.14 2.36
C ILE A 244 -20.16 10.92 1.07
N ASP A 245 -19.42 10.55 0.03
CA ASP A 245 -19.63 11.10 -1.30
C ASP A 245 -20.92 10.53 -1.90
N LYS A 246 -21.81 11.39 -2.35
CA LYS A 246 -23.05 11.02 -3.04
C LYS A 246 -22.81 10.62 -4.51
N ARG A 247 -21.61 10.90 -5.03
CA ARG A 247 -21.19 10.52 -6.38
C ARG A 247 -20.37 9.25 -6.31
N ALA A 248 -20.76 8.25 -7.07
CA ALA A 248 -20.01 7.00 -7.16
C ALA A 248 -18.58 7.22 -7.68
N ALA A 249 -17.64 6.43 -7.16
CA ALA A 249 -16.26 6.34 -7.63
C ALA A 249 -15.46 7.66 -7.66
N ARG A 250 -15.69 8.55 -6.67
CA ARG A 250 -14.87 9.76 -6.49
C ARG A 250 -14.10 9.69 -5.19
N ASP A 251 -14.75 9.97 -4.05
CA ASP A 251 -14.07 10.03 -2.74
C ASP A 251 -14.63 8.99 -1.72
N GLY A 252 -15.64 8.18 -2.09
CA GLY A 252 -16.17 7.09 -1.26
C GLY A 252 -16.85 7.49 0.04
N ALA A 253 -16.62 6.72 1.11
CA ALA A 253 -17.24 6.94 2.42
C ALA A 253 -16.20 6.80 3.54
N ASP A 254 -15.66 7.91 3.99
CA ASP A 254 -14.52 7.97 4.87
C ASP A 254 -14.88 8.15 6.33
N LEU A 255 -13.99 7.67 7.18
CA LEU A 255 -14.01 7.86 8.62
C LEU A 255 -12.86 8.78 9.04
N LEU A 256 -13.21 9.93 9.60
CA LEU A 256 -12.27 10.92 10.07
C LEU A 256 -12.15 10.87 11.60
N LEU A 257 -10.93 10.76 12.08
CA LEU A 257 -10.57 10.84 13.50
C LEU A 257 -9.61 12.01 13.71
N ASN A 258 -9.73 12.70 14.82
CA ASN A 258 -8.82 13.79 15.21
C ASN A 258 -8.55 14.80 14.07
N MET A 259 -9.60 15.18 13.35
CA MET A 259 -9.55 16.19 12.29
C MET A 259 -10.18 17.49 12.77
N GLU A 260 -9.50 18.61 12.54
CA GLU A 260 -9.98 19.96 12.87
C GLU A 260 -10.72 20.60 11.71
N ARG A 261 -10.44 20.19 10.47
CA ARG A 261 -11.02 20.78 9.27
C ARG A 261 -11.39 19.76 8.22
N ILE A 262 -12.39 20.12 7.43
CA ILE A 262 -12.70 19.45 6.16
C ILE A 262 -12.69 20.50 5.07
N ALA A 263 -11.86 20.30 4.05
CA ALA A 263 -11.77 21.17 2.87
C ALA A 263 -12.47 20.50 1.69
N PHE A 264 -13.55 21.12 1.22
CA PHE A 264 -14.22 20.80 -0.03
C PHE A 264 -13.76 21.77 -1.13
N ALA A 265 -14.11 21.50 -2.38
CA ALA A 265 -13.73 22.36 -3.50
C ALA A 265 -14.25 23.80 -3.37
N ASP A 266 -15.38 23.99 -2.71
CA ASP A 266 -16.07 25.29 -2.59
C ASP A 266 -15.96 25.94 -1.19
N GLN A 267 -15.60 25.18 -0.14
CA GLN A 267 -15.53 25.73 1.22
C GLN A 267 -14.75 24.82 2.18
N VAL A 268 -14.36 25.42 3.32
CA VAL A 268 -13.74 24.70 4.44
C VAL A 268 -14.66 24.73 5.66
N ILE A 269 -14.84 23.58 6.30
CA ILE A 269 -15.58 23.43 7.56
C ILE A 269 -14.58 23.29 8.70
N ASP A 270 -14.71 24.10 9.74
CA ASP A 270 -13.95 23.96 11.00
C ASP A 270 -14.75 23.08 11.98
N LEU A 271 -14.26 21.88 12.23
CA LEU A 271 -14.90 20.90 13.10
C LEU A 271 -14.76 21.22 14.60
N ARG A 272 -13.84 22.13 14.99
CA ARG A 272 -13.70 22.60 16.39
C ARG A 272 -14.88 23.45 16.83
N GLN A 273 -15.56 24.07 15.89
CA GLN A 273 -16.77 24.83 16.20
C GLN A 273 -17.88 23.84 16.56
N ARG A 274 -18.53 24.02 17.73
CA ARG A 274 -19.68 23.22 18.16
C ARG A 274 -20.84 23.44 17.19
N TYR A 275 -20.89 22.62 16.12
CA TYR A 275 -22.10 22.56 15.32
C TYR A 275 -23.22 21.94 16.15
N ARG A 276 -24.21 22.75 16.53
CA ARG A 276 -25.55 22.23 16.87
C ARG A 276 -25.97 21.40 15.65
N ARG A 277 -26.32 20.10 15.86
CA ARG A 277 -26.81 19.12 14.86
C ARG A 277 -27.32 19.80 13.59
N LEU A 278 -26.48 19.96 12.59
CA LEU A 278 -26.91 20.32 11.24
C LEU A 278 -27.38 19.03 10.56
N ARG A 279 -28.63 18.61 10.87
CA ARG A 279 -29.39 17.88 9.88
C ARG A 279 -29.83 18.93 8.87
N ILE A 280 -29.11 19.12 7.81
CA ILE A 280 -29.58 19.86 6.68
C ILE A 280 -30.50 18.91 5.90
N ASN A 281 -31.80 18.90 6.27
CA ASN A 281 -32.81 18.34 5.41
C ASN A 281 -33.01 19.33 4.27
N PHE A 282 -32.54 18.99 3.09
CA PHE A 282 -32.98 19.64 1.86
C PHE A 282 -34.28 18.99 1.40
N ASP A 283 -35.40 19.34 2.11
CA ASP A 283 -36.75 19.28 1.53
C ASP A 283 -37.06 20.67 1.00
N GLN A 284 -36.86 20.87 -0.31
CA GLN A 284 -37.77 21.58 -1.22
C GLN A 284 -37.28 21.47 -2.66
#